data_d1d40ba6e6ff53824ee33a90dac7c19e
#
_entry.id   d1d40ba6e6ff53824ee33a90dac7c19e
#
_cell.length_a   1.000
_cell.length_b   1.000
_cell.length_c   1.000
_cell.angle_alpha   90.00
_cell.angle_beta   90.00
_cell.angle_gamma   90.00
#
_symmetry.space_group_name_H-M   'P 1'
#
loop_
_entity.id
_entity.type
_entity.pdbx_description
1 polymer ?
#
loop_
_entity_poly.entity_id
_entity_poly.type
_entity_poly.pdbx_seq_one_letter_code
_entity_poly.pdbx_strand_id
1 'polypeptide(L)' 'MKNKDDARWMLTEAIKRRNEWEEWLMTLKKDIHVDRKQVAEAVRNYNALRGVVKALQWTLDFPGVDHPLG' A
#
# COMPACT_ATOMS: atom_id res chain seq x y z
N MET A 1 5.69 11.82 -19.86
CA MET A 1 5.91 11.84 -18.40
C MET A 1 4.62 12.24 -17.69
N LYS A 2 4.30 11.53 -16.59
CA LYS A 2 3.10 11.85 -15.82
C LYS A 2 3.30 13.15 -15.03
N ASN A 3 2.25 13.96 -14.92
CA ASN A 3 2.32 15.19 -14.14
C ASN A 3 2.00 14.93 -12.64
N LYS A 4 2.11 15.98 -11.82
CA LYS A 4 1.86 15.85 -10.37
C LYS A 4 0.42 15.47 -10.04
N ASP A 5 -0.54 15.87 -10.87
CA ASP A 5 -1.95 15.54 -10.64
C ASP A 5 -2.20 14.04 -10.84
N ASP A 6 -1.57 13.43 -11.84
CA ASP A 6 -1.62 11.99 -12.03
C ASP A 6 -0.99 11.24 -10.85
N ALA A 7 0.14 11.74 -10.34
CA ALA A 7 0.80 11.15 -9.18
C ALA A 7 -0.06 11.26 -7.91
N ARG A 8 -0.76 12.38 -7.73
CA ARG A 8 -1.67 12.55 -6.59
C ARG A 8 -2.86 11.61 -6.68
N TRP A 9 -3.41 11.45 -7.87
CA TRP A 9 -4.50 10.50 -8.10
C TRP A 9 -4.03 9.07 -7.79
N MET A 10 -2.86 8.68 -8.28
CA MET A 10 -2.28 7.37 -7.99
C MET A 10 -2.06 7.16 -6.49
N LEU A 11 -1.61 8.20 -5.80
CA LEU A 11 -1.41 8.14 -4.35
C LEU A 11 -2.73 7.89 -3.63
N THR A 12 -3.79 8.60 -4.00
CA THR A 12 -5.12 8.41 -3.41
C THR A 12 -5.62 6.98 -3.62
N GLU A 13 -5.47 6.45 -4.84
CA GLU A 13 -5.87 5.08 -5.16
C GLU A 13 -5.02 4.05 -4.43
N ALA A 14 -3.72 4.29 -4.33
CA ALA A 14 -2.81 3.37 -3.63
C ALA A 14 -3.13 3.31 -2.13
N ILE A 15 -3.43 4.44 -1.51
CA ILE A 15 -3.83 4.49 -0.10
C ILE A 15 -5.13 3.71 0.11
N LYS A 16 -6.11 3.92 -0.76
CA LYS A 16 -7.39 3.21 -0.70
C LYS A 16 -7.19 1.69 -0.78
N ARG A 17 -6.42 1.24 -1.77
CA ARG A 17 -6.16 -0.19 -1.95
C ARG A 17 -5.35 -0.78 -0.80
N ARG A 18 -4.37 -0.03 -0.29
CA ARG A 18 -3.61 -0.45 0.89
C ARG A 18 -4.52 -0.66 2.09
N ASN A 19 -5.45 0.26 2.32
CA ASN A 19 -6.40 0.17 3.44
C ASN A 19 -7.35 -1.01 3.27
N GLU A 20 -7.80 -1.29 2.06
CA GLU A 20 -8.64 -2.45 1.75
C GLU A 20 -7.90 -3.77 2.06
N TRP A 21 -6.64 -3.88 1.66
CA TRP A 21 -5.83 -5.07 1.97
C TRP A 21 -5.54 -5.21 3.46
N GLU A 22 -5.33 -4.09 4.14
CA GLU A 22 -5.15 -4.10 5.60
C GLU A 22 -6.40 -4.63 6.30
N GLU A 23 -7.57 -4.14 5.93
CA GLU A 23 -8.85 -4.61 6.49
C GLU A 23 -9.07 -6.10 6.21
N TRP A 24 -8.79 -6.54 4.99
CA TRP A 24 -8.90 -7.94 4.61
C TRP A 24 -7.94 -8.81 5.42
N LEU A 25 -6.70 -8.36 5.58
CA LEU A 25 -5.70 -9.07 6.37
C LEU A 25 -6.15 -9.20 7.83
N MET A 26 -6.71 -8.14 8.41
CA MET A 26 -7.23 -8.18 9.77
C MET A 26 -8.39 -9.16 9.90
N THR A 27 -9.26 -9.22 8.90
CA THR A 27 -10.36 -10.18 8.83
C THR A 27 -9.83 -11.60 8.78
N LEU A 28 -8.84 -11.87 7.94
CA LEU A 28 -8.23 -13.19 7.81
C LEU A 28 -7.59 -13.66 9.12
N LYS A 29 -6.94 -12.76 9.85
CA LYS A 29 -6.28 -13.08 11.11
C LYS A 29 -7.26 -13.48 12.23
N LYS A 30 -8.52 -13.07 12.11
CA LYS A 30 -9.56 -13.43 13.10
C LYS A 30 -10.16 -14.80 12.84
N ASP A 31 -9.95 -15.38 11.67
CA ASP A 31 -10.52 -16.67 11.29
C ASP A 31 -9.56 -17.79 11.68
N ILE A 32 -10.02 -18.72 12.53
CA ILE A 32 -9.21 -19.85 12.96
C ILE A 32 -8.98 -20.87 11.84
N HIS A 33 -9.79 -20.84 10.78
CA HIS A 33 -9.69 -21.72 9.62
C HIS A 33 -9.08 -21.01 8.41
N VAL A 34 -8.35 -19.93 8.64
CA VAL A 34 -7.77 -19.13 7.55
C VAL A 34 -6.79 -19.93 6.72
N ASP A 35 -6.85 -19.76 5.40
CA ASP A 35 -5.87 -20.31 4.48
C ASP A 35 -4.59 -19.47 4.54
N ARG A 36 -3.47 -20.12 4.83
CA ARG A 36 -2.16 -19.46 4.90
C ARG A 36 -1.78 -18.79 3.59
N LYS A 37 -2.20 -19.35 2.45
CA LYS A 37 -1.94 -18.76 1.14
C LYS A 37 -2.65 -17.42 0.98
N GLN A 38 -3.87 -17.31 1.49
CA GLN A 38 -4.62 -16.04 1.46
C GLN A 38 -3.94 -14.99 2.33
N VAL A 39 -3.46 -15.37 3.51
CA VAL A 39 -2.71 -14.47 4.38
C VAL A 39 -1.44 -13.99 3.71
N ALA A 40 -0.67 -14.89 3.12
CA ALA A 40 0.58 -14.53 2.43
C ALA A 40 0.32 -13.59 1.26
N GLU A 41 -0.73 -13.83 0.49
CA GLU A 41 -1.13 -12.94 -0.61
C GLU A 41 -1.50 -11.55 -0.09
N ALA A 42 -2.32 -11.48 0.96
CA ALA A 42 -2.73 -10.21 1.55
C ALA A 42 -1.53 -9.42 2.09
N VAL A 43 -0.59 -10.09 2.76
CA VAL A 43 0.63 -9.45 3.27
C VAL A 43 1.46 -8.90 2.12
N ARG A 44 1.67 -9.68 1.05
CA ARG A 44 2.43 -9.22 -0.11
C ARG A 44 1.80 -8.00 -0.77
N ASN A 45 0.49 -8.04 -0.99
CA ASN A 45 -0.21 -6.93 -1.63
C ASN A 45 -0.21 -5.68 -0.75
N TYR A 46 -0.42 -5.85 0.54
CA TYR A 46 -0.35 -4.76 1.50
C TYR A 46 1.04 -4.10 1.50
N ASN A 47 2.10 -4.91 1.58
CA ASN A 47 3.47 -4.39 1.60
C ASN A 47 3.86 -3.74 0.27
N ALA A 48 3.44 -4.30 -0.85
CA ALA A 48 3.68 -3.69 -2.16
C ALA A 48 3.03 -2.30 -2.25
N LEU A 49 1.79 -2.18 -1.78
CA LEU A 49 1.08 -0.90 -1.80
C LEU A 49 1.67 0.11 -0.82
N ARG A 50 2.18 -0.33 0.33
CA ARG A 50 2.93 0.55 1.24
C ARG A 50 4.14 1.15 0.54
N GLY A 51 4.87 0.34 -0.24
CA GLY A 51 6.00 0.81 -1.03
C GLY A 51 5.60 1.82 -2.10
N VAL A 52 4.50 1.56 -2.80
CA VAL A 52 3.96 2.48 -3.81
C VAL A 52 3.56 3.82 -3.17
N VAL A 53 2.86 3.77 -2.04
CA VAL A 53 2.47 4.99 -1.30
C VAL A 53 3.70 5.79 -0.91
N LYS A 54 4.71 5.14 -0.33
CA LYS A 54 5.95 5.81 0.08
C LYS A 54 6.66 6.46 -1.11
N ALA A 55 6.78 5.74 -2.22
CA ALA A 55 7.44 6.24 -3.43
C ALA A 55 6.70 7.47 -4.00
N LEU A 56 5.37 7.43 -4.02
CA LEU A 56 4.57 8.55 -4.51
C LEU A 56 4.63 9.76 -3.58
N GLN A 57 4.62 9.53 -2.26
CA GLN A 57 4.81 10.61 -1.29
C GLN A 57 6.17 11.28 -1.45
N TRP A 58 7.21 10.48 -1.66
CA TRP A 58 8.54 11.02 -1.91
C TRP A 58 8.58 11.82 -3.22
N THR A 59 7.98 11.30 -4.29
CA THR A 59 7.90 11.99 -5.60
C THR A 59 7.16 13.31 -5.49
N LEU A 60 6.15 13.39 -4.62
CA LEU A 60 5.35 14.60 -4.39
C LEU A 60 5.93 15.51 -3.30
N ASP A 61 7.14 15.23 -2.85
CA ASP A 61 7.85 16.03 -1.84
C ASP A 61 7.12 16.13 -0.50
N PHE A 62 6.46 15.06 -0.07
CA PHE A 62 5.83 15.03 1.25
C PHE A 62 6.89 15.13 2.34
N PRO A 63 6.66 16.00 3.37
CA PRO A 63 7.62 16.15 4.46
C PRO A 63 7.82 14.84 5.25
N GLY A 64 9.05 14.58 5.64
CA GLY A 64 9.38 13.44 6.49
C GLY A 64 9.43 12.10 5.79
N VAL A 65 9.30 12.07 4.47
CA VAL A 65 9.39 10.84 3.70
C VAL A 65 10.80 10.70 3.14
N ASP A 66 11.51 9.64 3.54
CA ASP A 66 12.84 9.34 3.02
C ASP A 66 12.78 8.72 1.63
N HIS A 67 13.93 8.76 0.94
CA HIS A 67 14.06 8.11 -0.35
C HIS A 67 13.67 6.63 -0.23
N PRO A 68 12.82 6.10 -1.14
CA PRO A 68 12.30 4.73 -1.01
C PRO A 68 13.36 3.65 -1.10
N LEU A 69 14.51 3.95 -1.68
CA LEU A 69 15.60 2.99 -1.83
C LEU A 69 16.68 3.13 -0.75
N GLY A 70 16.56 4.12 0.11
CA GLY A 70 17.62 4.35 1.05
C GLY A 70 17.28 4.97 2.33
#